data_db53495843308e1960941670e65ddd6d
#
_entry.id   db53495843308e1960941670e65ddd6d
#
_cell.length_a   1.000
_cell.length_b   1.000
_cell.length_c   1.000
_cell.angle_alpha   90.00
_cell.angle_beta   90.00
_cell.angle_gamma   90.00
#
_symmetry.space_group_name_H-M   'P 1'
#
loop_
_entity.id
_entity.type
_entity.pdbx_description
1 polymer ?
#
loop_
_entity_poly.entity_id
_entity_poly.type
_entity_poly.pdbx_seq_one_letter_code
_entity_poly.pdbx_strand_id
1 'polypeptide(L)'
;MKKPVLRSVAVATVIGALSFGALAQNVAIVNGKPIPKSRMTALEQQLARSGRPVTPDMQNQLRDELIAREIFMQEASKRGLDATPEFKDQVELARQSILIRELFNDVQKKNPVTDAELKEEYAKFVAANSGKEYRARHILVDSEDEAKKLIAQI
;
A
#
# COMPACT_ATOMS: atom_id res chain seq x y z
N MET A 1 -29.31 14.94 -71.61
CA MET A 1 -30.26 14.84 -70.51
C MET A 1 -29.49 14.66 -69.22
N LYS A 2 -29.64 15.65 -68.37
CA LYS A 2 -28.78 15.91 -67.18
C LYS A 2 -29.21 15.07 -65.94
N LYS A 3 -28.29 14.40 -65.29
CA LYS A 3 -28.50 13.79 -63.95
C LYS A 3 -27.79 14.62 -62.89
N PRO A 4 -28.40 14.84 -61.73
CA PRO A 4 -27.87 15.76 -60.72
C PRO A 4 -26.84 15.12 -59.82
N VAL A 5 -25.82 15.90 -59.55
CA VAL A 5 -24.79 15.67 -58.50
C VAL A 5 -25.39 16.07 -57.17
N LEU A 6 -25.68 15.13 -56.28
CA LEU A 6 -26.04 15.43 -54.91
C LEU A 6 -25.75 14.21 -54.00
N ARG A 7 -24.49 13.98 -53.67
CA ARG A 7 -24.09 13.06 -52.57
C ARG A 7 -22.65 13.35 -52.20
N SER A 8 -22.39 14.32 -51.32
CA SER A 8 -21.10 14.40 -50.59
C SER A 8 -21.07 15.62 -49.65
N VAL A 9 -22.00 15.74 -48.70
CA VAL A 9 -21.84 16.69 -47.59
C VAL A 9 -22.57 16.12 -46.36
N ALA A 10 -22.06 15.06 -45.77
CA ALA A 10 -22.60 14.59 -44.47
C ALA A 10 -21.60 13.69 -43.70
N VAL A 11 -20.29 13.95 -43.71
CA VAL A 11 -19.33 13.15 -42.94
C VAL A 11 -18.37 14.01 -42.07
N ALA A 12 -18.52 15.31 -42.01
CA ALA A 12 -17.52 16.17 -41.37
C ALA A 12 -17.87 16.66 -39.94
N THR A 13 -18.95 16.19 -39.27
CA THR A 13 -19.40 16.83 -38.03
C THR A 13 -19.44 15.92 -36.79
N VAL A 14 -18.84 14.72 -36.79
CA VAL A 14 -18.90 13.78 -35.64
C VAL A 14 -17.57 13.67 -34.85
N ILE A 15 -16.48 14.29 -35.29
CA ILE A 15 -15.16 14.14 -34.65
C ILE A 15 -14.94 15.14 -33.46
N GLY A 16 -15.79 16.16 -33.30
CA GLY A 16 -15.60 17.20 -32.29
C GLY A 16 -16.10 16.91 -30.88
N ALA A 17 -16.92 15.88 -30.67
CA ALA A 17 -17.64 15.71 -29.39
C ALA A 17 -16.99 14.73 -28.39
N LEU A 18 -15.93 14.01 -28.77
CA LEU A 18 -15.30 12.98 -27.92
C LEU A 18 -14.14 13.49 -27.04
N SER A 19 -13.70 14.72 -27.19
CA SER A 19 -12.49 15.23 -26.51
C SER A 19 -12.75 15.85 -25.13
N PHE A 20 -13.98 16.18 -24.76
CA PHE A 20 -14.29 16.81 -23.47
C PHE A 20 -14.39 15.86 -22.29
N GLY A 21 -14.62 14.57 -22.51
CA GLY A 21 -14.70 13.58 -21.44
C GLY A 21 -13.34 13.17 -20.84
N ALA A 22 -12.27 13.33 -21.59
CA ALA A 22 -10.93 12.90 -21.15
C ALA A 22 -10.29 13.82 -20.09
N LEU A 23 -10.62 15.09 -20.08
CA LEU A 23 -10.06 16.05 -19.11
C LEU A 23 -10.65 15.88 -17.70
N ALA A 24 -11.91 15.42 -17.60
CA ALA A 24 -12.57 15.23 -16.30
C ALA A 24 -12.02 14.03 -15.51
N GLN A 25 -11.29 13.12 -16.14
CA GLN A 25 -10.75 11.89 -15.53
C GLN A 25 -9.27 12.00 -15.12
N ASN A 26 -8.62 13.12 -15.39
CA ASN A 26 -7.19 13.30 -15.14
C ASN A 26 -6.92 14.34 -14.05
N VAL A 27 -5.87 14.13 -13.28
CA VAL A 27 -5.35 15.08 -12.29
C VAL A 27 -4.52 16.16 -12.98
N ALA A 28 -3.71 15.76 -13.96
CA ALA A 28 -2.84 16.63 -14.76
C ALA A 28 -2.46 15.93 -16.06
N ILE A 29 -1.81 16.70 -16.98
CA ILE A 29 -1.19 16.17 -18.19
C ILE A 29 0.28 16.64 -18.18
N VAL A 30 1.22 15.72 -18.30
CA VAL A 30 2.67 15.99 -18.32
C VAL A 30 3.24 15.52 -19.64
N ASN A 31 3.77 16.46 -20.44
CA ASN A 31 4.31 16.18 -21.78
C ASN A 31 3.37 15.35 -22.65
N GLY A 32 2.07 15.69 -22.64
CA GLY A 32 1.03 14.99 -23.40
C GLY A 32 0.52 13.70 -22.76
N LYS A 33 1.11 13.20 -21.67
CA LYS A 33 0.71 11.99 -20.97
C LYS A 33 -0.21 12.32 -19.79
N PRO A 34 -1.45 11.80 -19.74
CA PRO A 34 -2.39 12.06 -18.68
C PRO A 34 -2.02 11.31 -17.38
N ILE A 35 -2.19 11.97 -16.25
CA ILE A 35 -2.15 11.35 -14.92
C ILE A 35 -3.58 11.10 -14.49
N PRO A 36 -4.05 9.84 -14.44
CA PRO A 36 -5.44 9.55 -14.12
C PRO A 36 -5.77 9.84 -12.65
N LYS A 37 -7.01 10.23 -12.37
CA LYS A 37 -7.52 10.47 -11.01
C LYS A 37 -7.37 9.25 -10.09
N SER A 38 -7.39 8.03 -10.64
CA SER A 38 -7.19 6.82 -9.87
C SER A 38 -5.86 6.78 -9.10
N ARG A 39 -4.80 7.41 -9.64
CA ARG A 39 -3.51 7.53 -8.92
C ARG A 39 -3.64 8.44 -7.69
N MET A 40 -4.39 9.54 -7.82
CA MET A 40 -4.68 10.44 -6.70
C MET A 40 -5.48 9.73 -5.62
N THR A 41 -6.57 9.07 -6.02
CA THR A 41 -7.43 8.30 -5.10
C THR A 41 -6.65 7.20 -4.37
N ALA A 42 -5.71 6.52 -5.03
CA ALA A 42 -4.88 5.51 -4.39
C ALA A 42 -3.98 6.09 -3.29
N LEU A 43 -3.38 7.28 -3.53
CA LEU A 43 -2.57 7.97 -2.52
C LEU A 43 -3.42 8.48 -1.36
N GLU A 44 -4.60 9.06 -1.65
CA GLU A 44 -5.56 9.51 -0.63
C GLU A 44 -6.00 8.35 0.27
N GLN A 45 -6.31 7.18 -0.31
CA GLN A 45 -6.66 5.97 0.44
C GLN A 45 -5.51 5.46 1.30
N GLN A 46 -4.28 5.52 0.80
CA GLN A 46 -3.10 5.13 1.57
C GLN A 46 -2.90 6.04 2.79
N LEU A 47 -3.07 7.36 2.63
CA LEU A 47 -3.03 8.32 3.73
C LEU A 47 -4.15 8.09 4.74
N ALA A 48 -5.38 7.88 4.26
CA ALA A 48 -6.53 7.59 5.12
C ALA A 48 -6.30 6.33 5.99
N ARG A 49 -5.70 5.28 5.42
CA ARG A 49 -5.32 4.05 6.18
C ARG A 49 -4.26 4.31 7.24
N SER A 50 -3.40 5.31 7.06
CA SER A 50 -2.40 5.72 8.07
C SER A 50 -2.97 6.68 9.12
N GLY A 51 -4.29 6.91 9.13
CA GLY A 51 -4.97 7.80 10.09
C GLY A 51 -4.77 9.29 9.82
N ARG A 52 -4.26 9.66 8.65
CA ARG A 52 -4.07 11.08 8.26
C ARG A 52 -5.28 11.58 7.48
N PRO A 53 -5.96 12.64 7.92
CA PRO A 53 -7.05 13.24 7.17
C PRO A 53 -6.52 13.91 5.90
N VAL A 54 -7.23 13.72 4.79
CA VAL A 54 -6.90 14.35 3.52
C VAL A 54 -7.55 15.73 3.50
N THR A 55 -6.74 16.78 3.70
CA THR A 55 -7.17 18.16 3.60
C THR A 55 -7.04 18.69 2.17
N PRO A 56 -7.71 19.81 1.81
CA PRO A 56 -7.55 20.44 0.49
C PRO A 56 -6.09 20.82 0.17
N ASP A 57 -5.34 21.32 1.16
CA ASP A 57 -3.91 21.62 0.99
C ASP A 57 -3.08 20.38 0.71
N MET A 58 -3.39 19.28 1.38
CA MET A 58 -2.74 18.00 1.13
C MET A 58 -3.08 17.46 -0.27
N GLN A 59 -4.30 17.66 -0.76
CA GLN A 59 -4.64 17.30 -2.14
C GLN A 59 -3.80 18.06 -3.18
N ASN A 60 -3.55 19.35 -2.95
CA ASN A 60 -2.65 20.11 -3.81
C ASN A 60 -1.22 19.57 -3.78
N GLN A 61 -0.70 19.26 -2.59
CA GLN A 61 0.64 18.65 -2.43
C GLN A 61 0.74 17.30 -3.12
N LEU A 62 -0.27 16.44 -2.98
CA LEU A 62 -0.32 15.14 -3.66
C LEU A 62 -0.35 15.27 -5.18
N ARG A 63 -1.09 16.27 -5.68
CA ARG A 63 -1.13 16.57 -7.10
C ARG A 63 0.26 16.98 -7.62
N ASP A 64 0.94 17.87 -6.92
CA ASP A 64 2.27 18.34 -7.29
C ASP A 64 3.29 17.18 -7.23
N GLU A 65 3.19 16.32 -6.23
CA GLU A 65 3.99 15.11 -6.12
C GLU A 65 3.74 14.16 -7.30
N LEU A 66 2.50 13.94 -7.70
CA LEU A 66 2.17 13.10 -8.86
C LEU A 66 2.74 13.66 -10.16
N ILE A 67 2.70 14.98 -10.33
CA ILE A 67 3.29 15.65 -11.49
C ILE A 67 4.82 15.46 -11.50
N ALA A 68 5.48 15.71 -10.37
CA ALA A 68 6.92 15.53 -10.24
C ALA A 68 7.34 14.08 -10.51
N ARG A 69 6.64 13.10 -9.95
CA ARG A 69 6.86 11.66 -10.20
C ARG A 69 6.73 11.31 -11.68
N GLU A 70 5.73 11.84 -12.38
CA GLU A 70 5.54 11.58 -13.80
C GLU A 70 6.68 12.18 -14.64
N ILE A 71 7.16 13.38 -14.30
CA ILE A 71 8.33 14.01 -14.96
C ILE A 71 9.56 13.13 -14.79
N PHE A 72 9.87 12.69 -13.57
CA PHE A 72 11.03 11.84 -13.31
C PHE A 72 10.91 10.47 -13.97
N MET A 73 9.72 9.86 -13.98
CA MET A 73 9.49 8.60 -14.69
C MET A 73 9.74 8.73 -16.20
N GLN A 74 9.24 9.81 -16.81
CA GLN A 74 9.46 10.04 -18.25
C GLN A 74 10.94 10.25 -18.57
N GLU A 75 11.67 10.99 -17.73
CA GLU A 75 13.09 11.19 -17.91
C GLU A 75 13.88 9.89 -17.70
N ALA A 76 13.52 9.09 -16.70
CA ALA A 76 14.14 7.78 -16.47
C ALA A 76 13.94 6.84 -17.66
N SER A 77 12.72 6.75 -18.19
CA SER A 77 12.42 5.95 -19.38
C SER A 77 13.15 6.46 -20.63
N LYS A 78 13.23 7.78 -20.80
CA LYS A 78 14.00 8.40 -21.89
C LYS A 78 15.49 8.01 -21.87
N ARG A 79 16.04 7.85 -20.65
CA ARG A 79 17.42 7.36 -20.44
C ARG A 79 17.57 5.86 -20.54
N GLY A 80 16.48 5.10 -20.77
CA GLY A 80 16.49 3.65 -20.87
C GLY A 80 16.69 2.92 -19.55
N LEU A 81 16.51 3.58 -18.38
CA LEU A 81 16.70 2.98 -17.07
C LEU A 81 15.70 1.86 -16.78
N ASP A 82 14.50 1.93 -17.34
CA ASP A 82 13.45 0.91 -17.27
C ASP A 82 13.70 -0.33 -18.14
N ALA A 83 14.69 -0.26 -19.03
CA ALA A 83 15.10 -1.36 -19.89
C ALA A 83 16.29 -2.16 -19.35
N THR A 84 16.96 -1.69 -18.29
CA THR A 84 18.13 -2.35 -17.70
C THR A 84 17.77 -3.71 -17.10
N PRO A 85 18.69 -4.70 -17.13
CA PRO A 85 18.48 -6.00 -16.48
C PRO A 85 18.18 -5.84 -14.98
N GLU A 86 18.92 -5.00 -14.28
CA GLU A 86 18.81 -4.74 -12.85
C GLU A 86 17.40 -4.21 -12.48
N PHE A 87 16.87 -3.30 -13.29
CA PHE A 87 15.50 -2.80 -13.08
C PHE A 87 14.47 -3.90 -13.28
N LYS A 88 14.61 -4.71 -14.34
CA LYS A 88 13.68 -5.82 -14.62
C LYS A 88 13.68 -6.85 -13.50
N ASP A 89 14.85 -7.21 -12.99
CA ASP A 89 14.99 -8.14 -11.87
C ASP A 89 14.31 -7.60 -10.60
N GLN A 90 14.51 -6.31 -10.28
CA GLN A 90 13.85 -5.67 -9.14
C GLN A 90 12.33 -5.63 -9.29
N VAL A 91 11.83 -5.34 -10.49
CA VAL A 91 10.38 -5.35 -10.76
C VAL A 91 9.80 -6.76 -10.60
N GLU A 92 10.50 -7.78 -11.09
CA GLU A 92 10.04 -9.18 -10.94
C GLU A 92 10.02 -9.61 -9.47
N LEU A 93 11.04 -9.29 -8.69
CA LEU A 93 11.04 -9.56 -7.24
C LEU A 93 9.91 -8.83 -6.51
N ALA A 94 9.66 -7.58 -6.85
CA ALA A 94 8.55 -6.80 -6.30
C ALA A 94 7.19 -7.42 -6.66
N ARG A 95 7.03 -7.84 -7.92
CA ARG A 95 5.83 -8.55 -8.41
C ARG A 95 5.57 -9.84 -7.63
N GLN A 96 6.60 -10.67 -7.45
CA GLN A 96 6.49 -11.92 -6.67
C GLN A 96 6.06 -11.64 -5.23
N SER A 97 6.68 -10.66 -4.58
CA SER A 97 6.33 -10.27 -3.21
C SER A 97 4.88 -9.80 -3.07
N ILE A 98 4.39 -9.02 -4.06
CA ILE A 98 3.00 -8.58 -4.10
C ILE A 98 2.05 -9.78 -4.28
N LEU A 99 2.33 -10.68 -5.23
CA LEU A 99 1.49 -11.86 -5.48
C LEU A 99 1.42 -12.79 -4.27
N ILE A 100 2.54 -13.03 -3.59
CA ILE A 100 2.57 -13.84 -2.36
C ILE A 100 1.67 -13.21 -1.29
N ARG A 101 1.80 -11.91 -1.06
CA ARG A 101 0.95 -11.19 -0.09
C ARG A 101 -0.53 -11.27 -0.45
N GLU A 102 -0.87 -11.07 -1.72
CA GLU A 102 -2.27 -11.15 -2.18
C GLU A 102 -2.83 -12.57 -2.06
N LEU A 103 -2.00 -13.62 -2.25
CA LEU A 103 -2.40 -15.00 -2.00
C LEU A 103 -2.76 -15.21 -0.52
N PHE A 104 -1.90 -14.74 0.41
CA PHE A 104 -2.20 -14.84 1.84
C PHE A 104 -3.45 -14.07 2.23
N ASN A 105 -3.63 -12.87 1.70
CA ASN A 105 -4.82 -12.06 1.91
C ASN A 105 -6.10 -12.78 1.40
N ASP A 106 -6.03 -13.42 0.24
CA ASP A 106 -7.14 -14.17 -0.33
C ASP A 106 -7.48 -15.41 0.53
N VAL A 107 -6.46 -16.14 0.97
CA VAL A 107 -6.63 -17.30 1.87
C VAL A 107 -7.29 -16.88 3.19
N GLN A 108 -6.81 -15.78 3.80
CA GLN A 108 -7.39 -15.25 5.04
C GLN A 108 -8.85 -14.80 4.87
N LYS A 109 -9.17 -14.16 3.75
CA LYS A 109 -10.56 -13.75 3.46
C LYS A 109 -11.50 -14.93 3.25
N LYS A 110 -11.01 -16.00 2.62
CA LYS A 110 -11.80 -17.21 2.35
C LYS A 110 -11.92 -18.11 3.55
N ASN A 111 -10.93 -18.10 4.45
CA ASN A 111 -10.86 -18.89 5.66
C ASN A 111 -10.62 -17.98 6.87
N PRO A 112 -11.61 -17.18 7.27
CA PRO A 112 -11.49 -16.33 8.46
C PRO A 112 -11.33 -17.21 9.70
N VAL A 113 -10.38 -16.87 10.56
CA VAL A 113 -10.21 -17.54 11.86
C VAL A 113 -11.48 -17.33 12.68
N THR A 114 -12.06 -18.40 13.17
CA THR A 114 -13.26 -18.40 14.00
C THR A 114 -12.91 -18.14 15.48
N ASP A 115 -13.86 -17.61 16.26
CA ASP A 115 -13.70 -17.45 17.71
C ASP A 115 -13.45 -18.79 18.42
N ALA A 116 -13.95 -19.89 17.88
CA ALA A 116 -13.73 -21.23 18.43
C ALA A 116 -12.27 -21.64 18.27
N GLU A 117 -11.69 -21.52 17.06
CA GLU A 117 -10.29 -21.81 16.79
C GLU A 117 -9.36 -20.91 17.61
N LEU A 118 -9.70 -19.62 17.73
CA LEU A 118 -8.92 -18.67 18.55
C LEU A 118 -8.90 -19.10 20.02
N LYS A 119 -10.04 -19.51 20.59
CA LYS A 119 -10.13 -19.98 21.98
C LYS A 119 -9.35 -21.31 22.17
N GLU A 120 -9.42 -22.22 21.22
CA GLU A 120 -8.68 -23.48 21.28
C GLU A 120 -7.17 -23.24 21.28
N GLU A 121 -6.66 -22.41 20.35
CA GLU A 121 -5.24 -22.07 20.29
C GLU A 121 -4.78 -21.29 21.53
N TYR A 122 -5.60 -20.37 22.03
CA TYR A 122 -5.32 -19.69 23.28
C TYR A 122 -5.23 -20.64 24.48
N ALA A 123 -6.13 -21.62 24.58
CA ALA A 123 -6.08 -22.65 25.63
C ALA A 123 -4.81 -23.49 25.53
N LYS A 124 -4.36 -23.89 24.32
CA LYS A 124 -3.10 -24.60 24.09
C LYS A 124 -1.91 -23.72 24.52
N PHE A 125 -1.90 -22.46 24.13
CA PHE A 125 -0.85 -21.53 24.51
C PHE A 125 -0.76 -21.37 26.04
N VAL A 126 -1.90 -21.17 26.72
CA VAL A 126 -1.95 -21.07 28.17
C VAL A 126 -1.46 -22.35 28.82
N ALA A 127 -1.89 -23.53 28.36
CA ALA A 127 -1.46 -24.80 28.91
C ALA A 127 0.05 -25.03 28.75
N ALA A 128 0.63 -24.63 27.63
CA ALA A 128 2.07 -24.74 27.37
C ALA A 128 2.91 -23.74 28.18
N ASN A 129 2.33 -22.57 28.54
CA ASN A 129 3.05 -21.47 29.20
C ASN A 129 2.55 -21.21 30.64
N SER A 130 1.61 -22.02 31.15
CA SER A 130 1.13 -21.92 32.53
C SER A 130 2.15 -22.54 33.49
N GLY A 131 3.19 -21.80 33.78
CA GLY A 131 4.11 -22.08 34.87
C GLY A 131 3.69 -21.37 36.15
N LYS A 132 4.20 -21.83 37.27
CA LYS A 132 4.08 -21.04 38.55
C LYS A 132 4.92 -19.79 38.39
N GLU A 133 4.29 -18.62 38.50
CA GLU A 133 5.03 -17.38 38.62
C GLU A 133 5.57 -17.24 40.06
N TYR A 134 6.90 -17.20 40.15
CA TYR A 134 7.56 -17.02 41.45
C TYR A 134 7.93 -15.54 41.64
N ARG A 135 7.34 -14.91 42.61
CA ARG A 135 7.76 -13.59 43.04
C ARG A 135 8.86 -13.72 44.09
N ALA A 136 10.10 -13.67 43.61
CA ALA A 136 11.27 -13.72 44.51
C ALA A 136 11.69 -12.28 44.95
N ARG A 137 12.14 -12.18 46.16
CA ARG A 137 12.88 -11.05 46.65
C ARG A 137 14.23 -11.54 47.13
N HIS A 138 15.28 -10.77 46.99
CA HIS A 138 16.60 -11.13 47.44
C HIS A 138 17.19 -9.99 48.27
N ILE A 139 18.04 -10.36 49.20
CA ILE A 139 18.86 -9.46 49.99
C ILE A 139 20.30 -9.88 49.70
N LEU A 140 21.09 -8.96 49.14
CA LEU A 140 22.50 -9.19 48.87
C LEU A 140 23.31 -8.79 50.10
N VAL A 141 24.20 -9.67 50.54
CA VAL A 141 25.10 -9.44 51.68
C VAL A 141 26.51 -9.88 51.30
N ASP A 142 27.52 -9.33 52.01
CA ASP A 142 28.93 -9.54 51.68
C ASP A 142 29.52 -10.84 52.28
N SER A 143 28.80 -11.49 53.20
CA SER A 143 29.28 -12.71 53.87
C SER A 143 28.21 -13.77 54.07
N GLU A 144 28.62 -15.04 54.07
CA GLU A 144 27.75 -16.20 54.30
C GLU A 144 27.15 -16.15 55.74
N ASP A 145 27.93 -15.72 56.72
CA ASP A 145 27.45 -15.64 58.11
C ASP A 145 26.35 -14.60 58.29
N GLU A 146 26.42 -13.51 57.56
CA GLU A 146 25.38 -12.49 57.55
C GLU A 146 24.12 -13.00 56.84
N ALA A 147 24.29 -13.72 55.74
CA ALA A 147 23.19 -14.38 55.04
C ALA A 147 22.44 -15.34 55.95
N LYS A 148 23.16 -16.21 56.68
CA LYS A 148 22.57 -17.15 57.64
C LYS A 148 21.81 -16.47 58.78
N LYS A 149 22.32 -15.35 59.27
CA LYS A 149 21.63 -14.57 60.33
C LYS A 149 20.32 -13.97 59.82
N LEU A 150 20.32 -13.45 58.56
CA LEU A 150 19.12 -12.87 57.96
C LEU A 150 18.07 -13.91 57.64
N ILE A 151 18.48 -15.09 57.15
CA ILE A 151 17.57 -16.21 56.86
C ILE A 151 16.83 -16.67 58.13
N ALA A 152 17.51 -16.62 59.29
CA ALA A 152 16.90 -16.99 60.56
C ALA A 152 15.90 -15.92 61.11
N GLN A 153 15.85 -14.71 60.50
CA GLN A 153 14.97 -13.62 60.91
C GLN A 153 13.76 -13.45 59.99
N ILE A 154 13.71 -14.16 58.81
CA ILE A 154 12.63 -14.12 57.82
C ILE A 154 11.71 -15.31 58.03
#